data_5dcaf3f464d13d83cc8cb1cbff624fe0
#
_entry.id   5dcaf3f464d13d83cc8cb1cbff624fe0
#
_cell.length_a   1.000
_cell.length_b   1.000
_cell.length_c   1.000
_cell.angle_alpha   90.00
_cell.angle_beta   90.00
_cell.angle_gamma   90.00
#
_symmetry.space_group_name_H-M   'P 1'
#
loop_
_entity.id
_entity.type
_entity.pdbx_description
1 polymer ?
#
loop_
_entity_poly.entity_id
_entity_poly.type
_entity_poly.pdbx_seq_one_letter_code
_entity_poly.pdbx_strand_id
1 'polypeptide(L)'
;MNSKSRTYFYFLFPQNKLVATVLLMASLSFMSCKHQQKITLNNGKCILDFKNSKALTANLKANEFKFVWLKGKLSAESTIDSTTNSFTVSLRMKKDSVIWMSISKLGIEGARVLITKDSVKFTNTINNKYFKGDYTYLSKMLNSELDYEMLQSLLVGNSVEFYDDDEKIKPGIDNCQYTLGTIRKYKLRKVIGKGKELKEPAQSIYLNPETFKITRILFYEFNPGRSFDAHFENYELKDSTQLFPMKMNYLIKAQKNIKIDIEYSKVILNEEQTFPFKIPDNYEQIVFKEKQ
;
A
#
# COMPACT_ATOMS: atom_id res chain seq x y z
N MET A 1 70.67 62.70 9.87
CA MET A 1 70.54 61.62 10.84
C MET A 1 69.31 60.77 10.42
N ASN A 2 69.52 59.54 10.24
CA ASN A 2 68.76 58.52 9.44
C ASN A 2 67.28 58.40 9.87
N SER A 3 66.40 58.55 8.83
CA SER A 3 65.06 58.07 8.81
C SER A 3 65.01 56.80 7.95
N LYS A 4 64.73 55.66 8.58
CA LYS A 4 64.51 54.38 7.85
C LYS A 4 63.00 54.29 7.43
N SER A 5 62.77 54.39 6.15
CA SER A 5 61.48 54.05 5.52
C SER A 5 61.28 52.53 5.58
N ARG A 6 60.20 52.05 6.19
CA ARG A 6 59.70 50.67 6.10
C ARG A 6 58.76 50.54 4.92
N THR A 7 59.21 49.86 3.87
CA THR A 7 58.41 49.46 2.73
C THR A 7 57.57 48.24 3.14
N TYR A 8 56.24 48.39 3.21
CA TYR A 8 55.35 47.26 3.37
C TYR A 8 55.06 46.66 1.99
N PHE A 9 55.53 45.43 1.79
CA PHE A 9 55.21 44.60 0.65
C PHE A 9 53.79 44.02 0.85
N TYR A 10 52.79 44.51 0.15
CA TYR A 10 51.48 43.87 0.08
C TYR A 10 51.59 42.71 -0.88
N PHE A 11 51.61 41.48 -0.33
CA PHE A 11 51.44 40.25 -1.09
C PHE A 11 49.96 40.15 -1.47
N LEU A 12 49.59 40.51 -2.67
CA LEU A 12 48.27 40.29 -3.25
C LEU A 12 48.06 38.79 -3.47
N PHE A 13 47.37 38.18 -2.59
CA PHE A 13 46.92 36.79 -2.76
C PHE A 13 45.86 36.71 -3.85
N PRO A 14 46.00 35.85 -4.89
CA PRO A 14 44.97 35.60 -5.86
C PRO A 14 43.98 34.50 -5.36
N GLN A 15 43.70 34.46 -4.06
CA GLN A 15 42.81 33.42 -3.48
C GLN A 15 41.32 33.68 -3.73
N ASN A 16 40.92 34.89 -4.07
CA ASN A 16 39.49 35.20 -4.24
C ASN A 16 38.87 34.62 -5.53
N LYS A 17 39.67 34.31 -6.54
CA LYS A 17 39.16 33.73 -7.80
C LYS A 17 38.86 32.23 -7.66
N LEU A 18 39.64 31.50 -6.88
CA LEU A 18 39.42 30.04 -6.69
C LEU A 18 38.23 29.81 -5.77
N VAL A 19 38.05 30.59 -4.72
CA VAL A 19 36.89 30.54 -3.83
C VAL A 19 35.63 30.96 -4.57
N ALA A 20 35.69 31.98 -5.43
CA ALA A 20 34.54 32.42 -6.22
C ALA A 20 34.13 31.36 -7.27
N THR A 21 35.11 30.66 -7.91
CA THR A 21 34.81 29.57 -8.85
C THR A 21 34.23 28.33 -8.16
N VAL A 22 34.70 27.97 -6.98
CA VAL A 22 34.14 26.85 -6.19
C VAL A 22 32.73 27.17 -5.69
N LEU A 23 32.47 28.40 -5.24
CA LEU A 23 31.13 28.85 -4.88
C LEU A 23 30.17 28.92 -6.08
N LEU A 24 30.65 29.30 -7.26
CA LEU A 24 29.87 29.33 -8.48
C LEU A 24 29.54 27.90 -8.97
N MET A 25 30.47 26.94 -8.87
CA MET A 25 30.23 25.53 -9.18
C MET A 25 29.30 24.86 -8.15
N ALA A 26 29.37 25.21 -6.88
CA ALA A 26 28.47 24.72 -5.84
C ALA A 26 27.02 25.21 -6.03
N SER A 27 26.83 26.44 -6.54
CA SER A 27 25.50 26.98 -6.81
C SER A 27 24.83 26.36 -8.04
N LEU A 28 25.58 25.82 -9.00
CA LEU A 28 25.05 25.12 -10.19
C LEU A 28 24.58 23.67 -9.90
N SER A 29 25.06 23.06 -8.81
CA SER A 29 24.66 21.71 -8.43
C SER A 29 23.29 21.61 -7.76
N PHE A 30 22.68 22.71 -7.34
CA PHE A 30 21.35 22.74 -6.73
C PHE A 30 20.19 22.93 -7.72
N MET A 31 20.45 23.13 -9.01
CA MET A 31 19.42 23.17 -10.03
C MET A 31 19.12 21.79 -10.65
N SER A 32 19.12 20.72 -9.87
CA SER A 32 18.41 19.50 -10.24
C SER A 32 16.92 19.73 -10.00
N CYS A 33 16.28 20.44 -10.92
CA CYS A 33 14.83 20.48 -10.99
C CYS A 33 14.33 19.06 -11.21
N LYS A 34 13.87 18.40 -10.16
CA LYS A 34 12.90 17.32 -10.30
C LYS A 34 11.75 17.89 -11.12
N HIS A 35 11.62 17.45 -12.35
CA HIS A 35 10.51 17.79 -13.22
C HIS A 35 9.25 17.15 -12.61
N GLN A 36 8.64 17.83 -11.64
CA GLN A 36 7.31 17.49 -11.15
C GLN A 36 6.36 17.76 -12.32
N GLN A 37 5.77 16.71 -12.86
CA GLN A 37 4.67 16.84 -13.80
C GLN A 37 3.54 17.56 -13.05
N LYS A 38 3.43 18.87 -13.26
CA LYS A 38 2.32 19.65 -12.72
C LYS A 38 1.02 19.17 -13.38
N ILE A 39 0.08 18.72 -12.57
CA ILE A 39 -1.29 18.50 -13.05
C ILE A 39 -1.82 19.85 -13.48
N THR A 40 -1.93 20.06 -14.79
CA THR A 40 -2.44 21.32 -15.32
C THR A 40 -3.96 21.21 -15.40
N LEU A 41 -4.66 21.93 -14.53
CA LEU A 41 -6.10 22.12 -14.63
C LEU A 41 -6.36 23.23 -15.66
N ASN A 42 -6.78 22.87 -16.85
CA ASN A 42 -7.24 23.81 -17.84
C ASN A 42 -8.77 23.80 -17.82
N ASN A 43 -9.40 24.95 -17.46
CA ASN A 43 -10.85 25.11 -17.30
C ASN A 43 -11.52 24.05 -16.40
N GLY A 44 -10.87 23.66 -15.28
CA GLY A 44 -11.40 22.65 -14.36
C GLY A 44 -11.31 21.21 -14.89
N LYS A 45 -10.75 20.99 -16.08
CA LYS A 45 -10.50 19.65 -16.63
C LYS A 45 -9.05 19.24 -16.37
N CYS A 46 -8.88 18.04 -15.85
CA CYS A 46 -7.58 17.42 -15.71
C CYS A 46 -7.03 16.98 -17.05
N ILE A 47 -5.82 17.41 -17.38
CA ILE A 47 -5.10 17.00 -18.59
C ILE A 47 -3.90 16.16 -18.13
N LEU A 48 -3.95 14.86 -18.37
CA LEU A 48 -2.84 13.93 -18.20
C LEU A 48 -2.40 13.40 -19.56
N ASP A 49 -1.09 13.32 -19.76
CA ASP A 49 -0.53 12.67 -20.93
C ASP A 49 -0.89 11.19 -20.94
N PHE A 50 -1.32 10.69 -22.08
CA PHE A 50 -1.65 9.27 -22.22
C PHE A 50 -0.39 8.41 -22.03
N LYS A 51 -0.51 7.37 -21.19
CA LYS A 51 0.50 6.34 -21.03
C LYS A 51 -0.10 4.98 -21.37
N ASN A 52 0.65 4.17 -22.10
CA ASN A 52 0.22 2.80 -22.41
C ASN A 52 0.33 1.88 -21.17
N SER A 53 -0.25 0.69 -21.26
CA SER A 53 -0.24 -0.28 -20.16
C SER A 53 1.18 -0.65 -19.72
N LYS A 54 2.09 -0.91 -20.65
CA LYS A 54 3.48 -1.26 -20.35
C LYS A 54 4.20 -0.18 -19.55
N ALA A 55 4.05 1.09 -19.94
CA ALA A 55 4.64 2.22 -19.23
C ALA A 55 4.03 2.39 -17.83
N LEU A 56 2.71 2.25 -17.68
CA LEU A 56 2.03 2.36 -16.38
C LEU A 56 2.43 1.19 -15.46
N THR A 57 2.46 -0.03 -15.96
CA THR A 57 2.89 -1.21 -15.19
C THR A 57 4.35 -1.08 -14.75
N ALA A 58 5.24 -0.62 -15.62
CA ALA A 58 6.64 -0.40 -15.27
C ALA A 58 6.79 0.68 -14.17
N ASN A 59 6.06 1.79 -14.28
CA ASN A 59 6.07 2.84 -13.25
C ASN A 59 5.48 2.34 -11.92
N LEU A 60 4.36 1.59 -11.97
CA LEU A 60 3.77 0.97 -10.79
C LEU A 60 4.78 0.08 -10.07
N LYS A 61 5.39 -0.89 -10.78
CA LYS A 61 6.37 -1.82 -10.22
C LYS A 61 7.62 -1.12 -9.68
N ALA A 62 8.11 -0.09 -10.37
CA ALA A 62 9.26 0.70 -9.92
C ALA A 62 8.98 1.46 -8.60
N ASN A 63 7.73 1.82 -8.37
CA ASN A 63 7.29 2.58 -7.19
C ASN A 63 6.65 1.71 -6.10
N GLU A 64 6.64 0.39 -6.21
CA GLU A 64 6.21 -0.49 -5.14
C GLU A 64 7.04 -0.29 -3.87
N PHE A 65 6.38 -0.47 -2.72
CA PHE A 65 7.03 -0.37 -1.43
C PHE A 65 7.88 -1.62 -1.17
N LYS A 66 9.16 -1.43 -0.86
CA LYS A 66 10.15 -2.50 -0.68
C LYS A 66 10.58 -2.59 0.77
N PHE A 67 10.59 -3.78 1.31
CA PHE A 67 11.07 -4.07 2.66
C PHE A 67 11.59 -5.51 2.73
N VAL A 68 12.44 -5.80 3.69
CA VAL A 68 12.78 -7.17 4.12
C VAL A 68 11.98 -7.48 5.38
N TRP A 69 12.00 -6.56 6.34
CA TRP A 69 11.26 -6.63 7.58
C TRP A 69 10.40 -5.36 7.73
N LEU A 70 9.17 -5.53 8.18
CA LEU A 70 8.29 -4.43 8.52
C LEU A 70 7.69 -4.64 9.89
N LYS A 71 7.76 -3.60 10.74
CA LYS A 71 7.06 -3.53 12.01
C LYS A 71 6.13 -2.34 11.98
N GLY A 72 4.85 -2.57 12.26
CA GLY A 72 3.83 -1.54 12.27
C GLY A 72 3.05 -1.50 13.58
N LYS A 73 2.61 -0.32 13.97
CA LYS A 73 1.55 -0.12 14.95
C LYS A 73 0.42 0.62 14.26
N LEU A 74 -0.78 0.12 14.34
CA LEU A 74 -1.93 0.69 13.66
C LEU A 74 -3.19 0.58 14.51
N SER A 75 -4.13 1.47 14.29
CA SER A 75 -5.53 1.32 14.68
C SER A 75 -6.30 0.68 13.53
N ALA A 76 -7.22 -0.19 13.86
CA ALA A 76 -8.13 -0.81 12.92
C ALA A 76 -9.56 -0.68 13.45
N GLU A 77 -10.47 -0.24 12.58
CA GLU A 77 -11.90 -0.25 12.84
C GLU A 77 -12.57 -1.17 11.83
N SER A 78 -13.36 -2.12 12.32
CA SER A 78 -14.11 -3.05 11.50
C SER A 78 -15.60 -2.87 11.73
N THR A 79 -16.33 -2.56 10.67
CA THR A 79 -17.79 -2.51 10.67
C THR A 79 -18.34 -3.67 9.84
N ILE A 80 -19.09 -4.54 10.46
CA ILE A 80 -19.78 -5.67 9.81
C ILE A 80 -21.28 -5.41 9.95
N ASP A 81 -21.94 -5.21 8.80
CA ASP A 81 -23.33 -4.72 8.75
C ASP A 81 -23.48 -3.41 9.52
N SER A 82 -23.98 -3.44 10.78
CA SER A 82 -24.14 -2.25 11.64
C SER A 82 -23.28 -2.29 12.90
N THR A 83 -22.47 -3.33 13.09
CA THR A 83 -21.65 -3.50 14.30
C THR A 83 -20.23 -3.05 14.06
N THR A 84 -19.80 -2.04 14.79
CA THR A 84 -18.44 -1.49 14.69
C THR A 84 -17.59 -1.90 15.89
N ASN A 85 -16.37 -2.33 15.63
CA ASN A 85 -15.36 -2.64 16.63
C ASN A 85 -14.04 -2.00 16.27
N SER A 86 -13.39 -1.39 17.27
CA SER A 86 -12.08 -0.76 17.11
C SER A 86 -11.02 -1.53 17.89
N PHE A 87 -9.83 -1.65 17.31
CA PHE A 87 -8.69 -2.41 17.83
C PHE A 87 -7.39 -1.64 17.62
N THR A 88 -6.40 -1.97 18.45
CA THR A 88 -4.99 -1.65 18.18
C THR A 88 -4.30 -2.92 17.69
N VAL A 89 -3.54 -2.81 16.61
CA VAL A 89 -2.82 -3.94 16.04
C VAL A 89 -1.32 -3.66 16.02
N SER A 90 -0.55 -4.59 16.56
CA SER A 90 0.90 -4.68 16.36
C SER A 90 1.15 -5.64 15.21
N LEU A 91 1.68 -5.12 14.10
CA LEU A 91 2.00 -5.87 12.90
C LEU A 91 3.50 -6.13 12.81
N ARG A 92 3.88 -7.34 12.44
CA ARG A 92 5.25 -7.70 12.06
C ARG A 92 5.21 -8.54 10.79
N MET A 93 6.08 -8.23 9.86
CA MET A 93 6.14 -8.95 8.59
C MET A 93 7.60 -9.21 8.21
N LYS A 94 7.86 -10.41 7.68
CA LYS A 94 9.03 -10.70 6.86
C LYS A 94 8.54 -10.94 5.45
N LYS A 95 9.09 -10.18 4.50
CA LYS A 95 8.66 -10.23 3.09
C LYS A 95 8.67 -11.67 2.58
N ASP A 96 7.61 -12.06 1.88
CA ASP A 96 7.41 -13.35 1.21
C ASP A 96 7.57 -14.57 2.14
N SER A 97 7.35 -14.38 3.46
CA SER A 97 7.56 -15.43 4.46
C SER A 97 6.45 -15.47 5.52
N VAL A 98 6.25 -14.39 6.26
CA VAL A 98 5.33 -14.40 7.40
C VAL A 98 4.72 -13.04 7.69
N ILE A 99 3.43 -13.03 8.03
CA ILE A 99 2.67 -11.92 8.58
C ILE A 99 2.21 -12.32 9.98
N TRP A 100 2.56 -11.53 10.97
CA TRP A 100 2.18 -11.74 12.36
C TRP A 100 1.45 -10.50 12.89
N MET A 101 0.34 -10.72 13.58
CA MET A 101 -0.43 -9.64 14.20
C MET A 101 -0.81 -10.00 15.62
N SER A 102 -0.69 -9.04 16.54
CA SER A 102 -1.31 -9.06 17.87
C SER A 102 -2.38 -7.98 17.90
N ILE A 103 -3.60 -8.38 18.15
CA ILE A 103 -4.80 -7.53 18.14
C ILE A 103 -5.24 -7.32 19.58
N SER A 104 -5.33 -6.05 19.98
CA SER A 104 -5.69 -5.67 21.35
C SER A 104 -6.82 -4.65 21.37
N LYS A 105 -7.60 -4.68 22.45
CA LYS A 105 -8.61 -3.67 22.76
C LYS A 105 -8.36 -3.16 24.18
N LEU A 106 -8.28 -1.85 24.35
CA LEU A 106 -7.97 -1.20 25.65
C LEU A 106 -6.68 -1.74 26.30
N GLY A 107 -5.66 -2.07 25.46
CA GLY A 107 -4.37 -2.58 25.93
C GLY A 107 -4.34 -4.08 26.26
N ILE A 108 -5.46 -4.79 26.21
CA ILE A 108 -5.56 -6.23 26.46
C ILE A 108 -5.52 -6.97 25.11
N GLU A 109 -4.57 -7.91 24.95
CA GLU A 109 -4.52 -8.75 23.75
C GLU A 109 -5.74 -9.71 23.75
N GLY A 110 -6.57 -9.57 22.71
CA GLY A 110 -7.74 -10.43 22.50
C GLY A 110 -7.54 -11.48 21.42
N ALA A 111 -6.57 -11.26 20.51
CA ALA A 111 -6.32 -12.21 19.43
C ALA A 111 -4.88 -12.10 18.91
N ARG A 112 -4.37 -13.21 18.35
CA ARG A 112 -3.10 -13.27 17.65
C ARG A 112 -3.25 -14.03 16.34
N VAL A 113 -2.62 -13.54 15.31
CA VAL A 113 -2.67 -14.09 13.96
C VAL A 113 -1.26 -14.38 13.47
N LEU A 114 -1.07 -15.52 12.84
CA LEU A 114 0.15 -15.89 12.13
C LEU A 114 -0.23 -16.44 10.77
N ILE A 115 0.24 -15.78 9.72
CA ILE A 115 -0.02 -16.12 8.32
C ILE A 115 1.31 -16.43 7.66
N THR A 116 1.39 -17.57 7.01
CA THR A 116 2.51 -18.01 6.18
C THR A 116 2.01 -18.31 4.78
N LYS A 117 2.88 -18.64 3.83
CA LYS A 117 2.46 -18.99 2.47
C LYS A 117 1.45 -20.13 2.43
N ASP A 118 1.54 -21.08 3.35
CA ASP A 118 0.75 -22.31 3.32
C ASP A 118 -0.33 -22.38 4.41
N SER A 119 -0.33 -21.44 5.36
CA SER A 119 -1.22 -21.58 6.53
C SER A 119 -1.64 -20.25 7.14
N VAL A 120 -2.85 -20.27 7.68
CA VAL A 120 -3.42 -19.21 8.52
C VAL A 120 -3.68 -19.80 9.90
N LYS A 121 -3.12 -19.16 10.94
CA LYS A 121 -3.34 -19.52 12.35
C LYS A 121 -3.87 -18.29 13.08
N PHE A 122 -4.84 -18.52 13.94
CA PHE A 122 -5.47 -17.49 14.73
C PHE A 122 -5.79 -18.03 16.13
N THR A 123 -5.53 -17.22 17.15
CA THR A 123 -5.97 -17.51 18.53
C THR A 123 -6.85 -16.37 19.02
N ASN A 124 -7.96 -16.70 19.68
CA ASN A 124 -8.82 -15.78 20.38
C ASN A 124 -8.73 -16.06 21.88
N THR A 125 -8.12 -15.14 22.63
CA THR A 125 -7.88 -15.28 24.06
C THR A 125 -9.12 -14.97 24.90
N ILE A 126 -10.14 -14.29 24.32
CA ILE A 126 -11.36 -13.90 25.05
C ILE A 126 -12.25 -15.12 25.31
N ASN A 127 -12.35 -16.03 24.34
CA ASN A 127 -13.21 -17.22 24.42
C ASN A 127 -12.43 -18.53 24.24
N ASN A 128 -11.11 -18.50 24.43
CA ASN A 128 -10.22 -19.66 24.40
C ASN A 128 -10.39 -20.54 23.16
N LYS A 129 -10.42 -19.88 21.97
CA LYS A 129 -10.58 -20.57 20.69
C LYS A 129 -9.40 -20.32 19.78
N TYR A 130 -9.15 -21.28 18.90
CA TYR A 130 -8.14 -21.12 17.84
C TYR A 130 -8.63 -21.65 16.52
N PHE A 131 -8.03 -21.13 15.46
CA PHE A 131 -8.13 -21.66 14.11
C PHE A 131 -6.72 -22.01 13.60
N LYS A 132 -6.62 -23.11 12.87
CA LYS A 132 -5.43 -23.51 12.11
C LYS A 132 -5.92 -24.16 10.83
N GLY A 133 -5.57 -23.58 9.69
CA GLY A 133 -5.98 -24.04 8.36
C GLY A 133 -5.21 -23.35 7.25
N ASP A 134 -5.69 -23.51 6.05
CA ASP A 134 -5.23 -22.83 4.84
C ASP A 134 -6.05 -21.57 4.52
N TYR A 135 -5.84 -21.00 3.34
CA TYR A 135 -6.54 -19.80 2.88
C TYR A 135 -8.01 -20.03 2.49
N THR A 136 -8.42 -21.27 2.30
CA THR A 136 -9.78 -21.62 1.87
C THR A 136 -10.85 -21.02 2.78
N TYR A 137 -10.57 -20.98 4.09
CA TYR A 137 -11.48 -20.35 5.04
C TYR A 137 -11.60 -18.83 4.82
N LEU A 138 -10.47 -18.13 4.69
CA LEU A 138 -10.47 -16.68 4.44
C LEU A 138 -11.13 -16.36 3.11
N SER A 139 -10.83 -17.15 2.08
CA SER A 139 -11.41 -17.01 0.75
C SER A 139 -12.93 -17.20 0.78
N LYS A 140 -13.42 -18.20 1.52
CA LYS A 140 -14.87 -18.42 1.72
C LYS A 140 -15.51 -17.27 2.52
N MET A 141 -14.85 -16.79 3.58
CA MET A 141 -15.37 -15.72 4.41
C MET A 141 -15.48 -14.39 3.66
N LEU A 142 -14.46 -14.05 2.86
CA LEU A 142 -14.42 -12.82 2.07
C LEU A 142 -15.00 -13.02 0.66
N ASN A 143 -15.31 -14.26 0.32
CA ASN A 143 -15.83 -14.68 -0.99
C ASN A 143 -14.96 -14.16 -2.14
N SER A 144 -13.66 -14.28 -1.98
CA SER A 144 -12.61 -13.89 -2.94
C SER A 144 -11.44 -14.84 -2.80
N GLU A 145 -10.78 -15.17 -3.88
CA GLU A 145 -9.53 -15.93 -3.81
C GLU A 145 -8.46 -15.06 -3.14
N LEU A 146 -8.03 -15.49 -1.95
CA LEU A 146 -7.00 -14.83 -1.16
C LEU A 146 -5.80 -15.74 -1.04
N ASP A 147 -4.64 -15.17 -1.24
CA ASP A 147 -3.35 -15.80 -0.97
C ASP A 147 -2.47 -14.91 -0.08
N TYR A 148 -1.30 -15.41 0.23
CA TYR A 148 -0.31 -14.70 1.05
C TYR A 148 0.13 -13.39 0.38
N GLU A 149 0.45 -13.45 -0.89
CA GLU A 149 0.98 -12.36 -1.69
C GLU A 149 -0.02 -11.20 -1.78
N MET A 150 -1.30 -11.51 -1.96
CA MET A 150 -2.38 -10.53 -1.95
C MET A 150 -2.50 -9.85 -0.58
N LEU A 151 -2.55 -10.62 0.52
CA LEU A 151 -2.64 -10.06 1.86
C LEU A 151 -1.43 -9.18 2.19
N GLN A 152 -0.22 -9.64 1.86
CA GLN A 152 1.00 -8.85 2.02
C GLN A 152 0.94 -7.53 1.24
N SER A 153 0.54 -7.60 -0.02
CA SER A 153 0.45 -6.44 -0.91
C SER A 153 -0.57 -5.42 -0.40
N LEU A 154 -1.75 -5.86 0.01
CA LEU A 154 -2.78 -4.98 0.57
C LEU A 154 -2.29 -4.26 1.83
N LEU A 155 -1.58 -4.93 2.74
CA LEU A 155 -1.09 -4.33 3.98
C LEU A 155 0.00 -3.26 3.78
N VAL A 156 0.58 -3.15 2.58
CA VAL A 156 1.62 -2.15 2.28
C VAL A 156 1.26 -1.23 1.12
N GLY A 157 0.10 -1.42 0.49
CA GLY A 157 -0.35 -0.62 -0.66
C GLY A 157 0.41 -0.93 -1.95
N ASN A 158 0.85 -2.17 -2.13
CA ASN A 158 1.46 -2.67 -3.36
C ASN A 158 0.40 -3.27 -4.31
N SER A 159 0.80 -3.53 -5.54
CA SER A 159 -0.07 -4.16 -6.52
C SER A 159 -0.34 -5.63 -6.16
N VAL A 160 -1.57 -6.04 -6.39
CA VAL A 160 -1.96 -7.45 -6.46
C VAL A 160 -1.83 -7.89 -7.91
N GLU A 161 -1.45 -9.13 -8.15
CA GLU A 161 -1.37 -9.64 -9.50
C GLU A 161 -2.72 -9.58 -10.19
N PHE A 162 -2.71 -9.22 -11.47
CA PHE A 162 -3.91 -9.31 -12.29
C PHE A 162 -4.18 -10.79 -12.60
N TYR A 163 -5.43 -11.21 -12.53
CA TYR A 163 -5.85 -12.59 -12.83
C TYR A 163 -5.64 -12.99 -14.30
N ASP A 164 -5.12 -12.09 -15.13
CA ASP A 164 -5.04 -12.29 -16.55
C ASP A 164 -3.70 -11.85 -17.14
N ASP A 165 -3.31 -12.44 -18.27
CA ASP A 165 -2.10 -12.10 -19.00
C ASP A 165 -1.91 -10.58 -19.16
N ASP A 166 -0.70 -10.10 -18.95
CA ASP A 166 -0.32 -8.69 -19.10
C ASP A 166 -0.77 -8.04 -20.41
N GLU A 167 -0.97 -8.84 -21.47
CA GLU A 167 -1.44 -8.40 -22.78
C GLU A 167 -2.88 -7.87 -22.77
N LYS A 168 -3.71 -8.26 -21.79
CA LYS A 168 -5.12 -7.86 -21.71
C LYS A 168 -5.36 -6.59 -20.88
N ILE A 169 -4.34 -6.05 -20.21
CA ILE A 169 -4.50 -4.88 -19.37
C ILE A 169 -4.79 -3.62 -20.19
N LYS A 170 -5.85 -2.92 -19.85
CA LYS A 170 -6.33 -1.70 -20.53
C LYS A 170 -5.92 -0.48 -19.73
N PRO A 171 -5.07 0.40 -20.28
CA PRO A 171 -4.77 1.68 -19.67
C PRO A 171 -5.94 2.67 -19.81
N GLY A 172 -6.04 3.61 -18.90
CA GLY A 172 -7.04 4.65 -18.94
C GLY A 172 -6.69 5.83 -18.04
N ILE A 173 -7.55 6.85 -18.08
CA ILE A 173 -7.51 8.01 -17.18
C ILE A 173 -8.91 8.17 -16.58
N ASP A 174 -8.97 8.33 -15.26
CA ASP A 174 -10.19 8.56 -14.52
C ASP A 174 -9.96 9.47 -13.33
N ASN A 175 -10.75 10.55 -13.21
CA ASN A 175 -10.66 11.52 -12.11
C ASN A 175 -9.21 11.96 -11.81
N CYS A 176 -8.47 12.38 -12.83
CA CYS A 176 -7.06 12.75 -12.72
C CYS A 176 -6.11 11.66 -12.21
N GLN A 177 -6.45 10.41 -12.39
CA GLN A 177 -5.62 9.26 -12.05
C GLN A 177 -5.42 8.38 -13.27
N TYR A 178 -4.26 7.76 -13.38
CA TYR A 178 -4.07 6.69 -14.34
C TYR A 178 -4.80 5.43 -13.85
N THR A 179 -5.29 4.65 -14.79
CA THR A 179 -5.95 3.37 -14.47
C THR A 179 -5.35 2.24 -15.30
N LEU A 180 -5.19 1.10 -14.65
CA LEU A 180 -4.92 -0.19 -15.27
C LEU A 180 -6.09 -1.12 -14.95
N GLY A 181 -6.68 -1.78 -15.94
CA GLY A 181 -7.82 -2.65 -15.68
C GLY A 181 -7.95 -3.77 -16.70
N THR A 182 -8.51 -4.91 -16.30
CA THR A 182 -8.82 -6.05 -17.18
C THR A 182 -9.94 -5.71 -18.15
N ILE A 183 -10.82 -4.76 -17.78
CA ILE A 183 -11.92 -4.28 -18.61
C ILE A 183 -11.90 -2.76 -18.72
N ARG A 184 -12.28 -2.21 -19.87
CA ARG A 184 -12.40 -0.76 -20.04
C ARG A 184 -13.52 -0.20 -19.15
N LYS A 185 -13.24 0.90 -18.43
CA LYS A 185 -14.13 1.54 -17.46
C LYS A 185 -15.55 1.77 -17.99
N TYR A 186 -15.72 2.28 -19.22
CA TYR A 186 -17.04 2.52 -19.79
C TYR A 186 -17.85 1.24 -19.95
N LYS A 187 -17.19 0.12 -20.32
CA LYS A 187 -17.81 -1.21 -20.47
C LYS A 187 -18.23 -1.73 -19.10
N LEU A 188 -17.35 -1.60 -18.08
CA LEU A 188 -17.66 -1.99 -16.70
C LEU A 188 -18.89 -1.22 -16.18
N ARG A 189 -18.90 0.11 -16.30
CA ARG A 189 -20.04 0.95 -15.89
C ARG A 189 -21.36 0.54 -16.59
N LYS A 190 -21.28 0.22 -17.88
CA LYS A 190 -22.45 -0.23 -18.65
C LYS A 190 -22.99 -1.57 -18.15
N VAL A 191 -22.11 -2.50 -17.79
CA VAL A 191 -22.52 -3.83 -17.27
C VAL A 191 -23.16 -3.67 -15.89
N ILE A 192 -22.49 -2.94 -14.98
CA ILE A 192 -22.99 -2.69 -13.62
C ILE A 192 -24.32 -1.93 -13.66
N GLY A 193 -24.41 -0.84 -14.46
CA GLY A 193 -25.62 -0.03 -14.56
C GLY A 193 -26.83 -0.76 -15.16
N LYS A 194 -26.62 -1.89 -15.84
CA LYS A 194 -27.68 -2.76 -16.38
C LYS A 194 -27.97 -3.98 -15.48
N GLY A 195 -27.30 -4.11 -14.34
CA GLY A 195 -27.43 -5.27 -13.44
C GLY A 195 -27.06 -6.61 -14.11
N LYS A 196 -26.19 -6.58 -15.12
CA LYS A 196 -25.78 -7.80 -15.85
C LYS A 196 -24.56 -8.40 -15.20
N GLU A 197 -24.45 -9.72 -15.26
CA GLU A 197 -23.25 -10.44 -14.85
C GLU A 197 -22.07 -10.13 -15.78
N LEU A 198 -20.87 -10.12 -15.19
CA LEU A 198 -19.61 -10.06 -15.94
C LEU A 198 -19.32 -11.45 -16.53
N LYS A 199 -18.70 -11.47 -17.69
CA LYS A 199 -18.23 -12.73 -18.29
C LYS A 199 -16.99 -13.28 -17.56
N GLU A 200 -16.18 -12.36 -17.02
CA GLU A 200 -14.95 -12.62 -16.28
C GLU A 200 -14.86 -11.60 -15.12
N PRO A 201 -14.21 -11.92 -14.01
CA PRO A 201 -13.96 -10.96 -12.95
C PRO A 201 -13.24 -9.72 -13.49
N ALA A 202 -13.55 -8.57 -12.96
CA ALA A 202 -12.95 -7.31 -13.40
C ALA A 202 -12.11 -6.70 -12.28
N GLN A 203 -10.87 -6.36 -12.61
CA GLN A 203 -9.95 -5.66 -11.74
C GLN A 203 -9.59 -4.31 -12.31
N SER A 204 -9.42 -3.31 -11.44
CA SER A 204 -8.92 -1.99 -11.79
C SER A 204 -8.01 -1.47 -10.71
N ILE A 205 -6.84 -0.97 -11.08
CA ILE A 205 -5.90 -0.27 -10.20
C ILE A 205 -5.85 1.19 -10.62
N TYR A 206 -5.95 2.10 -9.66
CA TYR A 206 -5.85 3.53 -9.83
C TYR A 206 -4.51 4.02 -9.29
N LEU A 207 -3.82 4.85 -10.06
CA LEU A 207 -2.49 5.34 -9.75
C LEU A 207 -2.50 6.86 -9.65
N ASN A 208 -1.85 7.37 -8.62
CA ASN A 208 -1.52 8.78 -8.55
C ASN A 208 -0.63 9.17 -9.74
N PRO A 209 -0.92 10.23 -10.49
CA PRO A 209 -0.21 10.56 -11.72
C PRO A 209 1.23 11.05 -11.52
N GLU A 210 1.57 11.53 -10.32
CA GLU A 210 2.90 12.05 -9.99
C GLU A 210 3.80 10.97 -9.39
N THR A 211 3.25 10.19 -8.46
CA THR A 211 4.03 9.21 -7.69
C THR A 211 3.89 7.79 -8.20
N PHE A 212 2.92 7.51 -9.04
CA PHE A 212 2.50 6.17 -9.49
C PHE A 212 2.19 5.20 -8.33
N LYS A 213 1.93 5.74 -7.13
CA LYS A 213 1.41 4.96 -6.02
C LYS A 213 -0.05 4.60 -6.24
N ILE A 214 -0.44 3.44 -5.77
CA ILE A 214 -1.82 2.97 -5.86
C ILE A 214 -2.68 3.83 -4.94
N THR A 215 -3.76 4.39 -5.46
CA THR A 215 -4.76 5.11 -4.66
C THR A 215 -6.00 4.26 -4.43
N ARG A 216 -6.25 3.29 -5.33
CA ARG A 216 -7.40 2.40 -5.24
C ARG A 216 -7.16 1.10 -5.99
N ILE A 217 -7.62 -0.01 -5.42
CA ILE A 217 -7.75 -1.30 -6.09
C ILE A 217 -9.22 -1.71 -6.03
N LEU A 218 -9.78 -2.12 -7.15
CA LEU A 218 -11.18 -2.50 -7.25
C LEU A 218 -11.31 -3.84 -7.96
N PHE A 219 -11.96 -4.78 -7.29
CA PHE A 219 -12.35 -6.07 -7.86
C PHE A 219 -13.87 -6.18 -7.93
N TYR A 220 -14.36 -6.61 -9.05
CA TYR A 220 -15.73 -7.10 -9.22
C TYR A 220 -15.68 -8.57 -9.64
N GLU A 221 -16.43 -9.40 -8.96
CA GLU A 221 -16.67 -10.77 -9.37
C GLU A 221 -17.68 -10.84 -10.53
N PHE A 222 -18.04 -12.05 -10.94
CA PHE A 222 -19.06 -12.28 -11.98
C PHE A 222 -20.35 -11.54 -11.67
N ASN A 223 -20.75 -11.51 -10.40
CA ASN A 223 -21.86 -10.70 -9.92
C ASN A 223 -21.33 -9.33 -9.45
N PRO A 224 -21.75 -8.22 -10.09
CA PRO A 224 -21.36 -6.86 -9.68
C PRO A 224 -21.83 -6.46 -8.27
N GLY A 225 -22.75 -7.21 -7.66
CA GLY A 225 -23.12 -7.06 -6.25
C GLY A 225 -22.03 -7.50 -5.29
N ARG A 226 -21.02 -8.24 -5.77
CA ARG A 226 -19.84 -8.66 -5.01
C ARG A 226 -18.64 -7.89 -5.47
N SER A 227 -18.02 -7.18 -4.55
CA SER A 227 -16.84 -6.37 -4.87
C SER A 227 -15.94 -6.21 -3.66
N PHE A 228 -14.67 -6.05 -3.94
CA PHE A 228 -13.65 -5.59 -3.01
C PHE A 228 -13.10 -4.27 -3.51
N ASP A 229 -13.10 -3.25 -2.65
CA ASP A 229 -12.66 -1.89 -2.96
C ASP A 229 -11.68 -1.43 -1.88
N ALA A 230 -10.42 -1.31 -2.23
CA ALA A 230 -9.35 -0.86 -1.34
C ALA A 230 -8.90 0.54 -1.72
N HIS A 231 -8.83 1.44 -0.75
CA HIS A 231 -8.34 2.81 -0.91
C HIS A 231 -7.08 3.00 -0.07
N PHE A 232 -6.10 3.73 -0.62
CA PHE A 232 -4.81 4.01 0.00
C PHE A 232 -4.57 5.52 0.00
N GLU A 233 -4.34 6.08 1.18
CA GLU A 233 -4.27 7.52 1.40
C GLU A 233 -3.12 7.87 2.36
N ASN A 234 -2.85 9.18 2.51
CA ASN A 234 -1.86 9.73 3.45
C ASN A 234 -0.48 9.09 3.26
N TYR A 235 0.04 9.17 2.04
CA TYR A 235 1.36 8.65 1.71
C TYR A 235 2.46 9.48 2.39
N GLU A 236 3.26 8.83 3.23
CA GLU A 236 4.41 9.42 3.91
C GLU A 236 5.72 8.76 3.49
N LEU A 237 6.80 9.55 3.46
CA LEU A 237 8.13 9.02 3.21
C LEU A 237 8.60 8.13 4.37
N LYS A 238 9.08 6.92 4.04
CA LYS A 238 9.79 6.02 4.94
C LYS A 238 11.18 5.76 4.36
N ASP A 239 12.17 5.56 5.22
CA ASP A 239 13.60 5.44 4.84
C ASP A 239 14.08 6.57 3.90
N SER A 240 13.53 7.78 4.04
CA SER A 240 13.83 8.98 3.23
C SER A 240 13.60 8.80 1.70
N THR A 241 13.12 7.66 1.23
CA THR A 241 13.05 7.34 -0.20
C THR A 241 11.72 6.76 -0.65
N GLN A 242 10.99 6.01 0.19
CA GLN A 242 9.82 5.26 -0.21
C GLN A 242 8.54 5.82 0.42
N LEU A 243 7.52 6.01 -0.39
CA LEU A 243 6.18 6.41 0.06
C LEU A 243 5.41 5.19 0.55
N PHE A 244 4.85 5.28 1.77
CA PHE A 244 4.01 4.27 2.41
C PHE A 244 2.63 4.87 2.72
N PRO A 245 1.51 4.19 2.42
CA PRO A 245 0.17 4.68 2.75
C PRO A 245 -0.09 4.49 4.25
N MET A 246 -0.24 5.59 4.97
CA MET A 246 -0.54 5.54 6.40
C MET A 246 -2.00 5.24 6.69
N LYS A 247 -2.89 5.45 5.71
CA LYS A 247 -4.32 5.18 5.84
C LYS A 247 -4.82 4.29 4.71
N MET A 248 -5.59 3.27 5.09
CA MET A 248 -6.19 2.31 4.17
C MET A 248 -7.64 2.06 4.55
N ASN A 249 -8.49 1.93 3.55
CA ASN A 249 -9.90 1.63 3.72
C ASN A 249 -10.28 0.48 2.79
N TYR A 250 -10.91 -0.55 3.33
CA TYR A 250 -11.39 -1.71 2.58
C TYR A 250 -12.89 -1.82 2.69
N LEU A 251 -13.56 -1.89 1.57
CA LEU A 251 -14.99 -2.11 1.45
C LEU A 251 -15.24 -3.44 0.75
N ILE A 252 -15.80 -4.40 1.46
CA ILE A 252 -16.09 -5.73 0.93
C ILE A 252 -17.60 -5.88 0.85
N LYS A 253 -18.12 -6.05 -0.35
CA LYS A 253 -19.51 -6.43 -0.60
C LYS A 253 -19.56 -7.90 -0.92
N ALA A 254 -20.18 -8.68 -0.05
CA ALA A 254 -20.37 -10.11 -0.19
C ALA A 254 -21.74 -10.50 0.40
N GLN A 255 -21.85 -11.62 1.10
CA GLN A 255 -23.04 -11.97 1.86
C GLN A 255 -23.31 -10.96 2.99
N LYS A 256 -22.22 -10.37 3.52
CA LYS A 256 -22.24 -9.25 4.47
C LYS A 256 -21.43 -8.10 3.92
N ASN A 257 -21.83 -6.88 4.27
CA ASN A 257 -21.03 -5.71 3.99
C ASN A 257 -19.99 -5.55 5.11
N ILE A 258 -18.72 -5.55 4.73
CA ILE A 258 -17.61 -5.37 5.66
C ILE A 258 -16.84 -4.11 5.26
N LYS A 259 -16.65 -3.21 6.20
CA LYS A 259 -15.77 -2.06 6.08
C LYS A 259 -14.64 -2.22 7.10
N ILE A 260 -13.41 -2.00 6.65
CA ILE A 260 -12.24 -2.02 7.52
C ILE A 260 -11.45 -0.74 7.25
N ASP A 261 -11.31 0.09 8.26
CA ASP A 261 -10.46 1.28 8.24
C ASP A 261 -9.19 0.97 9.02
N ILE A 262 -8.04 1.24 8.42
CA ILE A 262 -6.70 1.06 9.01
C ILE A 262 -5.96 2.38 8.98
N GLU A 263 -5.36 2.75 10.12
CA GLU A 263 -4.50 3.91 10.22
C GLU A 263 -3.19 3.53 10.95
N TYR A 264 -2.08 3.61 10.24
CA TYR A 264 -0.76 3.36 10.80
C TYR A 264 -0.28 4.56 11.62
N SER A 265 0.07 4.33 12.87
CA SER A 265 0.71 5.33 13.74
C SER A 265 2.24 5.24 13.71
N LYS A 266 2.77 4.06 13.35
CA LYS A 266 4.23 3.83 13.27
C LYS A 266 4.54 2.74 12.25
N VAL A 267 5.57 2.97 11.44
CA VAL A 267 6.15 1.98 10.52
C VAL A 267 7.67 2.04 10.66
N ILE A 268 8.29 0.89 10.91
CA ILE A 268 9.74 0.70 11.02
C ILE A 268 10.14 -0.39 10.04
N LEU A 269 11.20 -0.15 9.28
CA LEU A 269 11.65 -1.04 8.22
C LEU A 269 12.99 -1.68 8.57
N ASN A 270 13.18 -2.88 8.07
CA ASN A 270 14.45 -3.60 8.00
C ASN A 270 15.13 -3.86 9.36
N GLU A 271 14.34 -3.82 10.45
CA GLU A 271 14.71 -4.37 11.76
C GLU A 271 14.21 -5.80 11.88
N GLU A 272 15.09 -6.74 12.19
CA GLU A 272 14.72 -8.14 12.39
C GLU A 272 13.66 -8.31 13.47
N GLN A 273 12.67 -9.16 13.21
CA GLN A 273 11.52 -9.36 14.09
C GLN A 273 11.36 -10.84 14.45
N THR A 274 10.82 -11.10 15.63
CA THR A 274 10.35 -12.43 16.04
C THR A 274 8.84 -12.54 15.88
N PHE A 275 8.33 -13.75 15.70
CA PHE A 275 6.91 -14.05 15.43
C PHE A 275 6.36 -15.05 16.47
N PRO A 276 6.29 -14.67 17.77
CA PRO A 276 5.87 -15.59 18.81
C PRO A 276 4.42 -15.99 18.64
N PHE A 277 4.18 -17.28 18.43
CA PHE A 277 2.85 -17.84 18.30
C PHE A 277 2.76 -19.19 19.01
N LYS A 278 1.86 -19.30 19.97
CA LYS A 278 1.56 -20.54 20.70
C LYS A 278 0.04 -20.69 20.80
N ILE A 279 -0.45 -21.89 20.60
CA ILE A 279 -1.84 -22.26 20.88
C ILE A 279 -1.81 -22.91 22.26
N PRO A 280 -2.50 -22.37 23.28
CA PRO A 280 -2.59 -23.01 24.59
C PRO A 280 -3.38 -24.33 24.50
N ASP A 281 -3.01 -25.32 25.33
CA ASP A 281 -3.57 -26.68 25.29
C ASP A 281 -5.07 -26.72 25.65
N ASN A 282 -5.54 -25.70 26.37
CA ASN A 282 -6.95 -25.57 26.80
C ASN A 282 -7.82 -24.82 25.78
N TYR A 283 -7.32 -24.50 24.58
CA TYR A 283 -8.09 -23.82 23.55
C TYR A 283 -8.83 -24.83 22.68
N GLU A 284 -10.07 -24.49 22.33
CA GLU A 284 -10.91 -25.27 21.41
C GLU A 284 -10.66 -24.85 19.96
N GLN A 285 -10.56 -25.82 19.07
CA GLN A 285 -10.43 -25.55 17.65
C GLN A 285 -11.76 -25.09 17.05
N ILE A 286 -11.73 -23.96 16.33
CA ILE A 286 -12.86 -23.51 15.53
C ILE A 286 -12.94 -24.41 14.29
N VAL A 287 -14.02 -25.19 14.21
CA VAL A 287 -14.32 -26.02 13.04
C VAL A 287 -15.46 -25.33 12.28
N PHE A 288 -15.21 -24.95 11.05
CA PHE A 288 -16.25 -24.38 10.18
C PHE A 288 -17.02 -25.52 9.54
N LYS A 289 -18.26 -25.73 9.98
CA LYS A 289 -19.17 -26.65 9.29
C LYS A 289 -19.55 -26.02 7.95
N GLU A 290 -19.34 -26.73 6.88
CA GLU A 290 -19.93 -26.36 5.60
C GLU A 290 -21.45 -26.38 5.77
N LYS A 291 -22.11 -25.27 5.49
CA LYS A 291 -23.56 -25.31 5.29
C LYS A 291 -23.77 -26.04 3.98
N GLN A 292 -24.31 -27.25 4.10
CA GLN A 292 -24.87 -28.02 2.96
C GLN A 292 -25.96 -27.21 2.28
#